data_3b3f580b57ff23405348ea9247acbc10
#
_entry.id   3b3f580b57ff23405348ea9247acbc10
#
_cell.length_a   1.000
_cell.length_b   1.000
_cell.length_c   1.000
_cell.angle_alpha   90.00
_cell.angle_beta   90.00
_cell.angle_gamma   90.00
#
_symmetry.space_group_name_H-M   'P 1'
#
loop_
_entity.id
_entity.type
_entity.pdbx_description
1 polymer ?
#
loop_
_entity_poly.entity_id
_entity_poly.type
_entity_poly.pdbx_seq_one_letter_code
_entity_poly.pdbx_strand_id
1 'polypeptide(L)'
;MQKVKNLWAKIKSWSLRKKIFYGIIIVVLIFTAIMLLKPKDNSANITTDIAKIINLKQTVLATGQVTSSTDLNLSFFSSGIVRSLKVQVGDTVKTGQILATLDHGNEFGSFTQARGAVAAAQARYKRILDGASNEEIKLAQIVLDNAKRDYDRVKSQQELLVKNAYKNLLNSTPEASPSGGQSDYTAPTISGNYNKEIECKIIISIYYTGNGTSFNVSGIASGSGLVTTTTPQPIVDSGLYIKFPSTSVININEWVITIPNKKASDYLTNYNAYQAALKTQDSALGVTQALIDQREAELSIKQATARPA
;
A
#
# COMPACT_ATOMS: atom_id res chain seq x y z
N MET A 1 26.64 4.50 -72.90
CA MET A 1 27.61 5.25 -72.07
C MET A 1 27.69 6.76 -72.34
N GLN A 2 27.22 7.26 -73.45
CA GLN A 2 27.27 8.69 -73.80
C GLN A 2 26.37 9.65 -72.99
N LYS A 3 25.19 9.15 -72.55
CA LYS A 3 24.23 9.95 -71.72
C LYS A 3 24.74 10.33 -70.33
N VAL A 4 25.59 9.51 -69.77
CA VAL A 4 26.15 9.75 -68.40
C VAL A 4 27.27 10.79 -68.43
N LYS A 5 28.08 10.81 -69.48
CA LYS A 5 29.16 11.84 -69.69
C LYS A 5 28.58 13.23 -69.83
N ASN A 6 27.47 13.41 -70.55
CA ASN A 6 26.82 14.69 -70.72
C ASN A 6 26.16 15.23 -69.44
N LEU A 7 25.69 14.36 -68.53
CA LEU A 7 25.18 14.77 -67.24
C LEU A 7 26.29 15.28 -66.31
N TRP A 8 27.44 14.65 -66.33
CA TRP A 8 28.61 15.07 -65.53
C TRP A 8 29.16 16.42 -65.97
N ALA A 9 29.19 16.71 -67.26
CA ALA A 9 29.62 17.99 -67.78
C ALA A 9 28.69 19.15 -67.39
N LYS A 10 27.36 18.86 -67.32
CA LYS A 10 26.33 19.84 -66.92
C LYS A 10 26.35 20.13 -65.41
N ILE A 11 26.71 19.17 -64.60
CA ILE A 11 26.87 19.35 -63.14
C ILE A 11 28.16 20.15 -62.83
N LYS A 12 29.20 20.02 -63.63
CA LYS A 12 30.48 20.70 -63.41
C LYS A 12 30.37 22.18 -63.59
N SER A 13 29.41 22.66 -64.44
CA SER A 13 29.23 24.10 -64.76
C SER A 13 28.28 24.85 -63.81
N TRP A 14 27.71 24.15 -62.80
CA TRP A 14 26.80 24.77 -61.84
C TRP A 14 27.56 25.53 -60.74
N SER A 15 27.01 26.71 -60.39
CA SER A 15 27.56 27.52 -59.30
C SER A 15 27.57 26.71 -57.99
N LEU A 16 28.55 26.98 -57.12
CA LEU A 16 28.78 26.30 -55.90
C LEU A 16 27.48 26.17 -55.02
N ARG A 17 26.66 27.21 -55.05
CA ARG A 17 25.38 27.23 -54.32
C ARG A 17 24.37 26.20 -54.82
N LYS A 18 24.31 25.96 -56.13
CA LYS A 18 23.43 24.91 -56.69
C LYS A 18 23.92 23.50 -56.39
N LYS A 19 25.24 23.27 -56.37
CA LYS A 19 25.83 22.00 -56.03
C LYS A 19 25.56 21.64 -54.56
N ILE A 20 25.65 22.60 -53.65
CA ILE A 20 25.33 22.41 -52.22
C ILE A 20 23.84 22.12 -52.04
N PHE A 21 22.97 22.86 -52.75
CA PHE A 21 21.52 22.67 -52.63
C PHE A 21 21.07 21.28 -53.09
N TYR A 22 21.56 20.81 -54.24
CA TYR A 22 21.24 19.45 -54.68
C TYR A 22 21.92 18.36 -53.85
N GLY A 23 23.09 18.63 -53.29
CA GLY A 23 23.75 17.76 -52.33
C GLY A 23 22.92 17.54 -51.07
N ILE A 24 22.35 18.64 -50.55
CA ILE A 24 21.48 18.54 -49.37
C ILE A 24 20.18 17.73 -49.68
N ILE A 25 19.59 17.97 -50.87
CA ILE A 25 18.40 17.23 -51.31
C ILE A 25 18.68 15.71 -51.37
N ILE A 26 19.84 15.35 -51.91
CA ILE A 26 20.23 13.94 -52.04
C ILE A 26 20.42 13.31 -50.66
N VAL A 27 21.05 14.03 -49.70
CA VAL A 27 21.25 13.55 -48.33
C VAL A 27 19.91 13.37 -47.62
N VAL A 28 18.97 14.31 -47.79
CA VAL A 28 17.63 14.21 -47.23
C VAL A 28 16.86 13.01 -47.82
N LEU A 29 16.98 12.77 -49.13
CA LEU A 29 16.36 11.65 -49.79
C LEU A 29 16.95 10.31 -49.33
N ILE A 30 18.25 10.22 -49.13
CA ILE A 30 18.90 9.04 -48.57
C ILE A 30 18.48 8.81 -47.14
N PHE A 31 18.40 9.89 -46.34
CA PHE A 31 17.96 9.77 -44.94
C PHE A 31 16.51 9.30 -44.80
N THR A 32 15.61 9.85 -45.66
CA THR A 32 14.20 9.39 -45.66
C THR A 32 14.09 7.95 -46.18
N ALA A 33 14.87 7.53 -47.14
CA ALA A 33 14.89 6.14 -47.63
C ALA A 33 15.37 5.17 -46.56
N ILE A 34 16.37 5.54 -45.77
CA ILE A 34 16.86 4.71 -44.63
C ILE A 34 15.81 4.61 -43.53
N MET A 35 15.04 5.68 -43.33
CA MET A 35 13.98 5.68 -42.28
C MET A 35 12.77 4.80 -42.68
N LEU A 36 12.48 4.70 -43.99
CA LEU A 36 11.39 3.87 -44.51
C LEU A 36 11.76 2.37 -44.63
N LEU A 37 13.04 2.04 -44.65
CA LEU A 37 13.54 0.67 -44.81
C LEU A 37 13.84 -0.03 -43.50
N LYS A 38 13.51 0.56 -42.33
CA LYS A 38 13.63 -0.14 -41.07
C LYS A 38 12.58 -1.27 -41.00
N PRO A 39 12.99 -2.50 -40.87
CA PRO A 39 12.03 -3.58 -40.70
C PRO A 39 11.28 -3.39 -39.39
N LYS A 40 9.98 -3.46 -39.48
CA LYS A 40 9.10 -3.46 -38.32
C LYS A 40 9.13 -4.85 -37.73
N ASP A 41 9.89 -5.01 -36.67
CA ASP A 41 9.90 -6.28 -35.93
C ASP A 41 8.51 -6.53 -35.32
N ASN A 42 7.73 -7.30 -36.02
CA ASN A 42 6.55 -7.93 -35.47
C ASN A 42 6.98 -9.24 -34.76
N SER A 43 7.56 -9.12 -33.61
CA SER A 43 7.74 -10.28 -32.74
C SER A 43 6.39 -10.60 -32.10
N ALA A 44 5.65 -11.47 -32.76
CA ALA A 44 4.54 -12.14 -32.10
C ALA A 44 5.13 -13.00 -30.96
N ASN A 45 4.87 -12.65 -29.73
CA ASN A 45 5.18 -13.48 -28.59
C ASN A 45 4.33 -14.76 -28.68
N ILE A 46 4.91 -15.82 -29.20
CA ILE A 46 4.32 -17.13 -29.13
C ILE A 46 4.66 -17.70 -27.76
N THR A 47 3.71 -17.69 -26.87
CA THR A 47 3.80 -18.41 -25.60
C THR A 47 3.56 -19.89 -25.89
N THR A 48 4.61 -20.68 -25.84
CA THR A 48 4.51 -22.14 -25.90
C THR A 48 4.41 -22.67 -24.48
N ASP A 49 3.33 -23.36 -24.20
CA ASP A 49 3.15 -24.07 -22.94
C ASP A 49 3.43 -25.57 -23.16
N ILE A 50 4.14 -26.15 -22.23
CA ILE A 50 4.51 -27.55 -22.32
C ILE A 50 3.37 -28.39 -21.75
N ALA A 51 2.79 -29.28 -22.57
CA ALA A 51 1.78 -30.22 -22.10
C ALA A 51 2.38 -31.16 -21.04
N LYS A 52 1.96 -30.98 -19.79
CA LYS A 52 2.27 -31.89 -18.68
C LYS A 52 1.14 -32.89 -18.51
N ILE A 53 1.51 -34.15 -18.46
CA ILE A 53 0.58 -35.21 -18.05
C ILE A 53 0.33 -35.01 -16.55
N ILE A 54 -0.87 -34.60 -16.22
CA ILE A 54 -1.34 -34.49 -14.82
C ILE A 54 -2.29 -35.64 -14.54
N ASN A 55 -2.03 -36.31 -13.44
CA ASN A 55 -2.97 -37.32 -12.94
C ASN A 55 -4.24 -36.64 -12.46
N LEU A 56 -5.34 -36.89 -13.15
CA LEU A 56 -6.65 -36.42 -12.69
C LEU A 56 -7.05 -37.25 -11.45
N LYS A 57 -7.04 -36.62 -10.31
CA LYS A 57 -7.71 -37.18 -9.15
C LYS A 57 -9.20 -36.83 -9.23
N GLN A 58 -10.02 -37.83 -9.32
CA GLN A 58 -11.47 -37.70 -9.22
C GLN A 58 -11.78 -37.32 -7.76
N THR A 59 -12.18 -36.09 -7.56
CA THR A 59 -12.62 -35.62 -6.26
C THR A 59 -14.14 -35.73 -6.18
N VAL A 60 -14.60 -36.38 -5.14
CA VAL A 60 -16.03 -36.43 -4.78
C VAL A 60 -16.41 -35.03 -4.28
N LEU A 61 -17.35 -34.41 -4.95
CA LEU A 61 -17.90 -33.12 -4.53
C LEU A 61 -18.73 -33.34 -3.28
N ALA A 62 -18.19 -33.00 -2.14
CA ALA A 62 -18.99 -32.76 -0.95
C ALA A 62 -19.45 -31.30 -0.99
N THR A 63 -20.74 -31.08 -1.07
CA THR A 63 -21.30 -29.73 -0.96
C THR A 63 -21.21 -29.30 0.48
N GLY A 64 -20.18 -28.54 0.78
CA GLY A 64 -20.06 -27.80 2.04
C GLY A 64 -20.06 -26.31 1.75
N GLN A 65 -20.76 -25.56 2.53
CA GLN A 65 -20.65 -24.10 2.49
C GLN A 65 -19.34 -23.73 3.16
N VAL A 66 -18.37 -23.29 2.37
CA VAL A 66 -17.14 -22.72 2.91
C VAL A 66 -17.46 -21.32 3.38
N THR A 67 -17.56 -21.12 4.68
CA THR A 67 -17.60 -19.78 5.24
C THR A 67 -16.20 -19.35 5.58
N SER A 68 -15.84 -18.15 5.16
CA SER A 68 -14.55 -17.58 5.53
C SER A 68 -14.47 -17.43 7.04
N SER A 69 -13.44 -17.99 7.65
CA SER A 69 -13.19 -17.83 9.09
C SER A 69 -12.70 -16.41 9.43
N THR A 70 -12.33 -15.63 8.43
CA THR A 70 -11.80 -14.28 8.62
C THR A 70 -12.11 -13.44 7.40
N ASP A 71 -12.95 -12.43 7.53
CA ASP A 71 -13.12 -11.37 6.53
C ASP A 71 -12.09 -10.28 6.80
N LEU A 72 -11.11 -10.20 5.95
CA LEU A 72 -10.10 -9.14 5.99
C LEU A 72 -10.50 -8.03 5.02
N ASN A 73 -10.86 -6.89 5.56
CA ASN A 73 -11.03 -5.69 4.77
C ASN A 73 -9.66 -5.05 4.56
N LEU A 74 -9.08 -5.34 3.40
CA LEU A 74 -7.82 -4.74 3.01
C LEU A 74 -8.08 -3.34 2.45
N SER A 75 -7.40 -2.38 2.99
CA SER A 75 -7.42 -1.01 2.50
C SER A 75 -6.01 -0.55 2.15
N PHE A 76 -5.93 0.41 1.27
CA PHE A 76 -4.64 1.04 0.99
C PHE A 76 -4.19 1.88 2.18
N PHE A 77 -2.91 1.91 2.39
CA PHE A 77 -2.22 2.66 3.42
C PHE A 77 -2.30 4.18 3.22
N SER A 78 -2.50 4.64 2.00
CA SER A 78 -2.70 6.04 1.65
C SER A 78 -3.88 6.20 0.71
N SER A 79 -4.51 7.38 0.71
CA SER A 79 -5.49 7.72 -0.30
C SER A 79 -4.81 7.96 -1.65
N GLY A 80 -5.41 7.48 -2.74
CA GLY A 80 -4.87 7.65 -4.07
C GLY A 80 -5.75 7.04 -5.15
N ILE A 81 -5.34 7.21 -6.40
CA ILE A 81 -6.01 6.59 -7.55
C ILE A 81 -5.43 5.19 -7.75
N VAL A 82 -6.30 4.19 -7.85
CA VAL A 82 -5.86 2.82 -8.13
C VAL A 82 -5.36 2.72 -9.57
N ARG A 83 -4.08 2.42 -9.74
CA ARG A 83 -3.44 2.28 -11.04
C ARG A 83 -3.68 0.92 -11.67
N SER A 84 -3.62 -0.13 -10.88
CA SER A 84 -3.87 -1.48 -11.35
C SER A 84 -4.44 -2.37 -10.26
N LEU A 85 -5.40 -3.19 -10.63
CA LEU A 85 -5.92 -4.28 -9.84
C LEU A 85 -5.40 -5.58 -10.47
N LYS A 86 -4.69 -6.39 -9.69
CA LYS A 86 -4.03 -7.61 -10.19
C LYS A 86 -4.80 -8.89 -9.87
N VAL A 87 -5.94 -8.76 -9.24
CA VAL A 87 -6.77 -9.88 -8.81
C VAL A 87 -8.23 -9.61 -9.13
N GLN A 88 -8.99 -10.66 -9.32
CA GLN A 88 -10.44 -10.62 -9.55
C GLN A 88 -11.16 -11.35 -8.42
N VAL A 89 -12.46 -11.11 -8.33
CA VAL A 89 -13.29 -11.83 -7.36
C VAL A 89 -13.27 -13.33 -7.67
N GLY A 90 -12.87 -14.13 -6.68
CA GLY A 90 -12.70 -15.57 -6.82
C GLY A 90 -11.23 -16.02 -6.87
N ASP A 91 -10.27 -15.11 -7.02
CA ASP A 91 -8.86 -15.48 -7.03
C ASP A 91 -8.36 -15.89 -5.64
N THR A 92 -7.47 -16.87 -5.62
CA THR A 92 -6.75 -17.28 -4.40
C THR A 92 -5.49 -16.44 -4.25
N VAL A 93 -5.37 -15.74 -3.13
CA VAL A 93 -4.25 -14.85 -2.84
C VAL A 93 -3.40 -15.38 -1.69
N LYS A 94 -2.11 -15.04 -1.70
CA LYS A 94 -1.15 -15.44 -0.67
C LYS A 94 -0.75 -14.23 0.17
N THR A 95 -0.33 -14.50 1.40
CA THR A 95 0.27 -13.47 2.26
C THR A 95 1.46 -12.80 1.57
N GLY A 96 1.44 -11.47 1.52
CA GLY A 96 2.47 -10.68 0.82
C GLY A 96 2.25 -10.51 -0.68
N GLN A 97 1.19 -11.08 -1.27
CA GLN A 97 0.86 -10.87 -2.67
C GLN A 97 0.31 -9.47 -2.92
N ILE A 98 0.81 -8.81 -3.95
CA ILE A 98 0.30 -7.50 -4.38
C ILE A 98 -1.04 -7.68 -5.08
N LEU A 99 -2.11 -7.17 -4.47
CA LEU A 99 -3.47 -7.26 -5.00
C LEU A 99 -3.82 -6.06 -5.88
N ALA A 100 -3.43 -4.88 -5.45
CA ALA A 100 -3.65 -3.65 -6.20
C ALA A 100 -2.49 -2.68 -5.97
N THR A 101 -2.32 -1.74 -6.88
CA THR A 101 -1.33 -0.68 -6.76
C THR A 101 -1.99 0.68 -6.96
N LEU A 102 -1.63 1.64 -6.11
CA LEU A 102 -1.99 3.04 -6.29
C LEU A 102 -1.10 3.71 -7.34
N ASP A 103 -1.58 4.78 -7.91
CA ASP A 103 -0.74 5.68 -8.70
C ASP A 103 0.12 6.51 -7.75
N HIS A 104 1.43 6.36 -7.90
CA HIS A 104 2.45 7.01 -7.07
C HIS A 104 3.06 8.25 -7.74
N GLY A 105 2.33 8.93 -8.62
CA GLY A 105 2.87 10.03 -9.41
C GLY A 105 3.55 11.12 -8.57
N ASN A 106 2.93 11.57 -7.50
CA ASN A 106 3.47 12.60 -6.62
C ASN A 106 4.58 12.06 -5.69
N GLU A 107 4.40 10.85 -5.16
CA GLU A 107 5.37 10.17 -4.30
C GLU A 107 6.64 9.81 -5.07
N PHE A 108 6.49 9.38 -6.32
CA PHE A 108 7.63 9.11 -7.21
C PHE A 108 8.39 10.40 -7.56
N GLY A 109 7.69 11.52 -7.72
CA GLY A 109 8.30 12.84 -7.88
C GLY A 109 9.15 13.23 -6.66
N SER A 110 8.58 13.12 -5.47
CA SER A 110 9.26 13.39 -4.20
C SER A 110 10.43 12.44 -3.94
N PHE A 111 10.24 11.15 -4.25
CA PHE A 111 11.31 10.14 -4.18
C PHE A 111 12.44 10.44 -5.17
N THR A 112 12.11 10.83 -6.39
CA THR A 112 13.10 11.18 -7.41
C THR A 112 13.88 12.44 -7.03
N GLN A 113 13.21 13.43 -6.45
CA GLN A 113 13.84 14.65 -5.93
C GLN A 113 14.78 14.35 -4.76
N ALA A 114 14.34 13.51 -3.80
CA ALA A 114 15.18 13.07 -2.70
C ALA A 114 16.40 12.28 -3.18
N ARG A 115 16.20 11.40 -4.18
CA ARG A 115 17.30 10.66 -4.82
C ARG A 115 18.27 11.56 -5.57
N GLY A 116 17.78 12.61 -6.21
CA GLY A 116 18.60 13.65 -6.83
C GLY A 116 19.44 14.42 -5.80
N ALA A 117 18.85 14.76 -4.64
CA ALA A 117 19.56 15.41 -3.54
C ALA A 117 20.67 14.52 -2.96
N VAL A 118 20.42 13.22 -2.84
CA VAL A 118 21.45 12.24 -2.44
C VAL A 118 22.58 12.18 -3.46
N ALA A 119 22.28 12.12 -4.76
CA ALA A 119 23.29 12.10 -5.81
C ALA A 119 24.15 13.38 -5.81
N ALA A 120 23.54 14.55 -5.57
CA ALA A 120 24.26 15.81 -5.44
C ALA A 120 25.14 15.84 -4.18
N ALA A 121 24.66 15.31 -3.06
CA ALA A 121 25.47 15.14 -1.85
C ALA A 121 26.63 14.17 -2.08
N GLN A 122 26.40 13.07 -2.77
CA GLN A 122 27.46 12.14 -3.18
C GLN A 122 28.49 12.81 -4.09
N ALA A 123 28.10 13.71 -5.00
CA ALA A 123 29.02 14.46 -5.84
C ALA A 123 29.86 15.49 -5.06
N ARG A 124 29.21 16.21 -4.13
CA ARG A 124 29.94 17.09 -3.18
C ARG A 124 30.92 16.28 -2.34
N TYR A 125 30.56 15.13 -1.94
CA TYR A 125 31.34 14.17 -1.22
C TYR A 125 32.60 13.79 -1.96
N LYS A 126 32.53 13.37 -3.17
CA LYS A 126 33.72 13.12 -3.97
C LYS A 126 34.70 14.30 -3.99
N ARG A 127 34.22 15.52 -3.88
CA ARG A 127 35.04 16.74 -3.94
C ARG A 127 35.75 17.05 -2.62
N ILE A 128 35.17 16.57 -1.50
CA ILE A 128 35.74 16.77 -0.16
C ILE A 128 36.79 15.70 0.17
N LEU A 129 36.86 14.63 -0.61
CA LEU A 129 37.77 13.51 -0.48
C LEU A 129 39.26 13.84 -0.38
N ASP A 130 39.67 14.98 -0.91
CA ASP A 130 41.12 15.29 -0.97
C ASP A 130 41.70 15.81 0.36
N GLY A 131 41.00 15.69 1.48
CA GLY A 131 41.61 16.18 2.70
C GLY A 131 40.78 16.19 3.98
N ALA A 132 39.82 15.30 4.16
CA ALA A 132 39.08 15.25 5.42
C ALA A 132 39.97 14.85 6.62
N SER A 133 39.92 15.63 7.70
CA SER A 133 40.60 15.31 8.94
C SER A 133 39.84 14.25 9.76
N ASN A 134 40.50 13.61 10.70
CA ASN A 134 39.88 12.65 11.60
C ASN A 134 38.71 13.28 12.40
N GLU A 135 38.84 14.56 12.75
CA GLU A 135 37.81 15.33 13.44
C GLU A 135 36.59 15.54 12.56
N GLU A 136 36.79 15.84 11.27
CA GLU A 136 35.68 15.99 10.33
C GLU A 136 34.95 14.67 10.06
N ILE A 137 35.68 13.55 10.02
CA ILE A 137 35.10 12.21 9.93
C ILE A 137 34.28 11.91 11.17
N LYS A 138 34.85 12.17 12.36
CA LYS A 138 34.15 11.97 13.63
C LYS A 138 32.90 12.84 13.74
N LEU A 139 32.97 14.09 13.28
CA LEU A 139 31.81 15.00 13.23
C LEU A 139 30.73 14.45 12.29
N ALA A 140 31.11 13.98 11.09
CA ALA A 140 30.18 13.40 10.16
C ALA A 140 29.52 12.12 10.71
N GLN A 141 30.26 11.30 11.45
CA GLN A 141 29.72 10.14 12.14
C GLN A 141 28.69 10.53 13.19
N ILE A 142 28.99 11.53 14.01
CA ILE A 142 28.04 12.05 15.01
C ILE A 142 26.76 12.58 14.35
N VAL A 143 26.89 13.28 13.22
CA VAL A 143 25.75 13.80 12.45
C VAL A 143 24.91 12.67 11.89
N LEU A 144 25.53 11.62 11.38
CA LEU A 144 24.83 10.41 10.91
C LEU A 144 24.10 9.71 12.06
N ASP A 145 24.77 9.52 13.20
CA ASP A 145 24.17 8.87 14.37
C ASP A 145 22.98 9.69 14.93
N ASN A 146 23.05 11.02 14.82
CA ASN A 146 21.93 11.89 15.15
C ASN A 146 20.76 11.70 14.16
N ALA A 147 21.03 11.63 12.86
CA ALA A 147 20.01 11.41 11.86
C ALA A 147 19.31 10.05 12.06
N LYS A 148 20.06 9.00 12.42
CA LYS A 148 19.51 7.67 12.75
C LYS A 148 18.61 7.72 13.98
N ARG A 149 19.05 8.43 15.04
CA ARG A 149 18.22 8.62 16.24
C ARG A 149 16.95 9.43 15.96
N ASP A 150 17.05 10.43 15.09
CA ASP A 150 15.89 11.20 14.68
C ASP A 150 14.90 10.37 13.87
N TYR A 151 15.37 9.50 12.98
CA TYR A 151 14.54 8.54 12.26
C TYR A 151 13.79 7.63 13.23
N ASP A 152 14.47 7.02 14.19
CA ASP A 152 13.84 6.12 15.17
C ASP A 152 12.79 6.86 16.03
N ARG A 153 13.08 8.10 16.41
CA ARG A 153 12.13 8.95 17.12
C ARG A 153 10.90 9.28 16.29
N VAL A 154 11.08 9.70 15.02
CA VAL A 154 9.99 9.99 14.10
C VAL A 154 9.17 8.71 13.83
N LYS A 155 9.83 7.58 13.59
CA LYS A 155 9.19 6.28 13.40
C LYS A 155 8.27 5.95 14.57
N SER A 156 8.81 5.95 15.79
CA SER A 156 8.03 5.62 16.98
C SER A 156 6.84 6.58 17.19
N GLN A 157 7.05 7.87 16.92
CA GLN A 157 5.98 8.86 17.01
C GLN A 157 4.89 8.62 15.98
N GLN A 158 5.27 8.35 14.73
CA GLN A 158 4.31 8.11 13.65
C GLN A 158 3.57 6.77 13.84
N GLU A 159 4.25 5.72 14.27
CA GLU A 159 3.62 4.44 14.62
C GLU A 159 2.54 4.61 15.68
N LEU A 160 2.80 5.43 16.70
CA LEU A 160 1.81 5.73 17.73
C LEU A 160 0.59 6.47 17.16
N LEU A 161 0.82 7.46 16.27
CA LEU A 161 -0.28 8.20 15.63
C LEU A 161 -1.14 7.29 14.75
N VAL A 162 -0.52 6.45 13.94
CA VAL A 162 -1.21 5.45 13.11
C VAL A 162 -1.99 4.48 13.98
N LYS A 163 -1.36 3.95 15.03
CA LYS A 163 -2.00 3.06 15.98
C LYS A 163 -3.23 3.69 16.65
N ASN A 164 -3.12 4.95 17.06
CA ASN A 164 -4.24 5.68 17.66
C ASN A 164 -5.37 5.90 16.65
N ALA A 165 -5.04 6.31 15.43
CA ALA A 165 -6.02 6.48 14.36
C ALA A 165 -6.72 5.14 14.02
N TYR A 166 -5.98 4.04 13.98
CA TYR A 166 -6.54 2.71 13.78
C TYR A 166 -7.46 2.28 14.94
N LYS A 167 -7.05 2.55 16.18
CA LYS A 167 -7.93 2.30 17.34
C LYS A 167 -9.23 3.09 17.26
N ASN A 168 -9.17 4.34 16.83
CA ASN A 168 -10.37 5.15 16.63
C ASN A 168 -11.26 4.54 15.52
N LEU A 169 -10.65 4.09 14.42
CA LEU A 169 -11.37 3.40 13.36
C LEU A 169 -12.07 2.13 13.87
N LEU A 170 -11.38 1.29 14.63
CA LEU A 170 -11.97 0.08 15.21
C LEU A 170 -13.11 0.40 16.19
N ASN A 171 -13.07 1.58 16.81
CA ASN A 171 -14.09 2.06 17.74
C ASN A 171 -15.16 2.95 17.07
N SER A 172 -15.28 2.91 15.74
CA SER A 172 -16.37 3.60 15.04
C SER A 172 -17.70 3.03 15.49
N THR A 173 -18.37 3.76 16.31
CA THR A 173 -19.65 3.47 17.01
C THR A 173 -20.10 2.02 16.88
N PRO A 174 -19.60 1.08 17.72
CA PRO A 174 -19.97 -0.33 17.63
C PRO A 174 -21.47 -0.53 17.85
N GLU A 175 -22.11 -1.24 16.93
CA GLU A 175 -23.54 -1.55 17.02
C GLU A 175 -23.79 -3.03 16.80
N ALA A 176 -24.80 -3.57 17.45
CA ALA A 176 -25.28 -4.91 17.22
C ALA A 176 -26.28 -4.93 16.08
N SER A 177 -26.07 -5.80 15.10
CA SER A 177 -27.00 -6.05 14.01
C SER A 177 -27.53 -7.48 14.06
N PRO A 178 -28.77 -7.77 13.66
CA PRO A 178 -29.31 -9.12 13.63
C PRO A 178 -28.57 -9.96 12.58
N SER A 179 -28.27 -11.21 12.89
CA SER A 179 -27.55 -12.13 12.01
C SER A 179 -28.32 -12.44 10.70
N GLY A 180 -29.64 -12.36 10.72
CA GLY A 180 -30.53 -12.62 9.58
C GLY A 180 -30.91 -11.40 8.74
N GLY A 181 -30.32 -10.24 9.00
CA GLY A 181 -30.61 -8.98 8.27
C GLY A 181 -31.64 -8.09 8.95
N GLN A 182 -32.91 -8.17 8.62
CA GLN A 182 -33.95 -7.32 9.20
C GLN A 182 -34.54 -7.92 10.47
N SER A 183 -34.79 -7.07 11.46
CA SER A 183 -35.40 -7.46 12.71
C SER A 183 -36.44 -6.43 13.15
N ASP A 184 -37.56 -6.89 13.60
CA ASP A 184 -38.60 -6.05 14.25
C ASP A 184 -38.21 -5.73 15.71
N TYR A 185 -37.11 -6.26 16.21
CA TYR A 185 -36.65 -6.06 17.57
C TYR A 185 -35.60 -4.96 17.66
N THR A 186 -35.71 -4.17 18.73
CA THR A 186 -34.71 -3.15 19.06
C THR A 186 -33.37 -3.82 19.37
N ALA A 187 -32.33 -3.36 18.70
CA ALA A 187 -30.98 -3.87 18.90
C ALA A 187 -30.46 -3.62 20.33
N PRO A 188 -29.65 -4.52 20.89
CA PRO A 188 -28.94 -4.26 22.13
C PRO A 188 -27.99 -3.07 21.95
N THR A 189 -27.87 -2.26 22.98
CA THR A 189 -26.94 -1.13 23.02
C THR A 189 -25.55 -1.65 23.35
N ILE A 190 -24.58 -1.31 22.54
CA ILE A 190 -23.16 -1.59 22.75
C ILE A 190 -22.51 -0.34 23.32
N SER A 191 -21.69 -0.49 24.35
CA SER A 191 -20.93 0.60 24.99
C SER A 191 -19.53 0.13 25.34
N GLY A 192 -18.67 1.07 25.78
CA GLY A 192 -17.27 0.79 26.07
C GLY A 192 -16.36 1.07 24.88
N ASN A 193 -15.09 0.72 25.04
CA ASN A 193 -14.08 0.90 24.00
C ASN A 193 -13.47 -0.46 23.66
N TYR A 194 -13.49 -0.79 22.39
CA TYR A 194 -12.85 -2.00 21.88
C TYR A 194 -11.34 -1.93 22.08
N ASN A 195 -10.78 -2.90 22.75
CA ASN A 195 -9.39 -2.90 23.22
C ASN A 195 -8.41 -3.76 22.40
N LYS A 196 -8.92 -4.52 21.43
CA LYS A 196 -8.08 -5.30 20.52
C LYS A 196 -7.66 -4.44 19.32
N GLU A 197 -6.64 -4.86 18.60
CA GLU A 197 -6.07 -4.14 17.45
C GLU A 197 -6.32 -4.88 16.13
N ILE A 198 -7.43 -5.61 16.04
CA ILE A 198 -7.81 -6.38 14.85
C ILE A 198 -9.28 -6.18 14.51
N GLU A 199 -9.59 -6.18 13.22
CA GLU A 199 -10.97 -6.22 12.74
C GLU A 199 -11.59 -7.58 13.04
N CYS A 200 -12.85 -7.59 13.45
CA CYS A 200 -13.52 -8.83 13.82
C CYS A 200 -15.04 -8.75 13.74
N LYS A 201 -15.64 -9.91 13.87
CA LYS A 201 -17.08 -10.05 14.17
C LYS A 201 -17.22 -10.76 15.52
N ILE A 202 -18.03 -10.18 16.39
CA ILE A 202 -18.40 -10.76 17.67
C ILE A 202 -19.86 -11.23 17.52
N ILE A 203 -20.09 -12.51 17.77
CA ILE A 203 -21.41 -13.12 17.64
C ILE A 203 -21.98 -13.29 19.03
N ILE A 204 -23.21 -12.84 19.24
CA ILE A 204 -23.92 -12.92 20.49
C ILE A 204 -25.14 -13.80 20.26
N SER A 205 -25.07 -15.03 20.73
CA SER A 205 -26.17 -15.99 20.63
C SER A 205 -27.05 -15.90 21.88
N ILE A 206 -28.35 -15.82 21.69
CA ILE A 206 -29.33 -15.74 22.78
C ILE A 206 -30.03 -17.09 22.89
N TYR A 207 -30.16 -17.56 24.10
CA TYR A 207 -30.83 -18.82 24.40
C TYR A 207 -31.60 -18.73 25.72
N TYR A 208 -32.60 -19.60 25.87
CA TYR A 208 -33.38 -19.69 27.09
C TYR A 208 -32.80 -20.74 28.01
N THR A 209 -32.69 -20.40 29.30
CA THR A 209 -32.34 -21.32 30.37
C THR A 209 -33.51 -21.37 31.35
N GLY A 210 -33.56 -22.40 32.19
CA GLY A 210 -34.61 -22.51 33.24
C GLY A 210 -34.65 -21.29 34.20
N ASN A 211 -33.59 -20.49 34.24
CA ASN A 211 -33.44 -19.30 35.08
C ASN A 211 -33.67 -18.00 34.32
N GLY A 212 -34.08 -18.06 33.03
CA GLY A 212 -34.32 -16.87 32.19
C GLY A 212 -33.55 -16.90 30.89
N THR A 213 -33.67 -15.78 30.14
CA THR A 213 -32.96 -15.59 28.90
C THR A 213 -31.48 -15.30 29.16
N SER A 214 -30.61 -16.03 28.51
CA SER A 214 -29.16 -15.92 28.62
C SER A 214 -28.55 -15.63 27.28
N PHE A 215 -27.33 -15.11 27.28
CA PHE A 215 -26.53 -14.88 26.05
C PHE A 215 -25.16 -15.56 26.18
N ASN A 216 -24.62 -15.92 25.05
CA ASN A 216 -23.25 -16.39 24.90
C ASN A 216 -22.56 -15.57 23.81
N VAL A 217 -21.30 -15.23 24.05
CA VAL A 217 -20.46 -14.47 23.11
C VAL A 217 -19.43 -15.42 22.52
N SER A 218 -19.29 -15.38 21.21
CA SER A 218 -18.31 -16.17 20.47
C SER A 218 -17.59 -15.33 19.42
N GLY A 219 -16.45 -15.81 18.97
CA GLY A 219 -15.56 -15.12 18.05
C GLY A 219 -14.24 -14.77 18.74
N ILE A 220 -13.77 -13.53 18.56
CA ILE A 220 -12.52 -13.07 19.18
C ILE A 220 -12.69 -12.69 20.67
N ALA A 221 -13.91 -12.46 21.06
CA ALA A 221 -14.31 -12.20 22.44
C ALA A 221 -15.10 -13.39 22.97
N SER A 222 -15.16 -13.52 24.26
CA SER A 222 -15.95 -14.55 24.94
C SER A 222 -16.80 -13.92 26.03
N GLY A 223 -17.75 -14.67 26.53
CA GLY A 223 -18.59 -14.24 27.64
C GLY A 223 -19.92 -14.96 27.63
N SER A 224 -20.54 -14.99 28.76
CA SER A 224 -21.92 -15.47 28.92
C SER A 224 -22.55 -14.78 30.12
N GLY A 225 -23.85 -14.64 30.08
CA GLY A 225 -24.57 -14.02 31.17
C GLY A 225 -26.08 -14.07 30.98
N LEU A 226 -26.80 -13.59 31.98
CA LEU A 226 -28.23 -13.37 31.88
C LEU A 226 -28.51 -12.08 31.11
N VAL A 227 -29.52 -12.13 30.29
CA VAL A 227 -30.01 -10.91 29.60
C VAL A 227 -30.58 -9.95 30.65
N THR A 228 -29.98 -8.76 30.77
CA THR A 228 -30.40 -7.73 31.71
C THR A 228 -30.72 -6.43 30.97
N THR A 229 -31.74 -5.71 31.45
CA THR A 229 -32.15 -4.42 30.93
C THR A 229 -31.60 -3.24 31.73
N THR A 230 -31.08 -3.49 32.92
CA THR A 230 -30.65 -2.45 33.86
C THR A 230 -29.16 -2.19 33.78
N THR A 231 -28.36 -3.23 33.79
CA THR A 231 -26.88 -3.11 33.84
C THR A 231 -26.23 -3.66 32.58
N PRO A 232 -25.30 -2.91 31.96
CA PRO A 232 -24.50 -3.43 30.87
C PRO A 232 -23.68 -4.64 31.31
N GLN A 233 -23.67 -5.70 30.51
CA GLN A 233 -22.88 -6.90 30.76
C GLN A 233 -21.58 -6.88 29.97
N PRO A 234 -20.46 -7.31 30.54
CA PRO A 234 -19.18 -7.26 29.82
C PRO A 234 -19.12 -8.33 28.73
N ILE A 235 -18.59 -7.92 27.59
CA ILE A 235 -18.11 -8.81 26.54
C ILE A 235 -16.64 -9.06 26.85
N VAL A 236 -16.34 -10.17 27.50
CA VAL A 236 -15.03 -10.46 28.07
C VAL A 236 -13.92 -10.34 27.01
N ASP A 237 -12.79 -9.82 27.39
CA ASP A 237 -11.60 -9.60 26.55
C ASP A 237 -11.77 -8.60 25.37
N SER A 238 -12.91 -7.93 25.26
CA SER A 238 -13.15 -6.97 24.19
C SER A 238 -13.10 -5.50 24.63
N GLY A 239 -13.33 -5.24 25.91
CA GLY A 239 -13.54 -3.88 26.45
C GLY A 239 -14.94 -3.32 26.14
N LEU A 240 -15.80 -4.10 25.52
CA LEU A 240 -17.18 -3.71 25.21
C LEU A 240 -18.17 -4.27 26.26
N TYR A 241 -19.30 -3.62 26.32
CA TYR A 241 -20.43 -4.01 27.18
C TYR A 241 -21.70 -4.04 26.33
N ILE A 242 -22.56 -5.00 26.62
CA ILE A 242 -23.86 -5.15 26.00
C ILE A 242 -24.98 -4.90 26.99
N LYS A 243 -25.98 -4.13 26.59
CA LYS A 243 -27.21 -3.93 27.35
C LYS A 243 -28.41 -4.21 26.45
N PHE A 244 -29.30 -5.10 26.90
CA PHE A 244 -30.47 -5.48 26.15
C PHE A 244 -31.65 -4.53 26.45
N PRO A 245 -32.46 -4.18 25.44
CA PRO A 245 -33.63 -3.31 25.64
C PRO A 245 -34.77 -4.03 26.33
N SER A 246 -34.83 -5.36 26.22
CA SER A 246 -35.88 -6.21 26.81
C SER A 246 -35.31 -7.56 27.17
N THR A 247 -35.93 -8.19 28.17
CA THR A 247 -35.62 -9.59 28.51
C THR A 247 -36.36 -10.59 27.63
N SER A 248 -37.35 -10.14 26.84
CA SER A 248 -38.18 -10.93 25.93
C SER A 248 -37.62 -11.01 24.50
N VAL A 249 -36.32 -11.02 24.32
CA VAL A 249 -35.62 -11.05 22.99
C VAL A 249 -35.59 -12.46 22.37
N ILE A 250 -36.65 -13.21 22.48
CA ILE A 250 -36.68 -14.64 22.22
C ILE A 250 -36.61 -15.05 20.73
N ASN A 251 -36.88 -14.13 19.83
CA ASN A 251 -37.00 -14.48 18.39
C ASN A 251 -35.78 -14.15 17.54
N ILE A 252 -34.74 -13.54 18.10
CA ILE A 252 -33.44 -13.35 17.42
C ILE A 252 -32.41 -14.18 18.15
N ASN A 253 -32.02 -15.26 17.51
CA ASN A 253 -31.04 -16.17 18.09
C ASN A 253 -29.64 -15.58 18.12
N GLU A 254 -29.32 -14.62 17.22
CA GLU A 254 -27.97 -14.09 17.09
C GLU A 254 -27.94 -12.61 16.73
N TRP A 255 -27.09 -11.90 17.45
CA TRP A 255 -26.66 -10.53 17.11
C TRP A 255 -25.19 -10.53 16.71
N VAL A 256 -24.82 -9.71 15.76
CA VAL A 256 -23.45 -9.58 15.29
C VAL A 256 -22.98 -8.15 15.48
N ILE A 257 -21.87 -7.98 16.17
CA ILE A 257 -21.12 -6.73 16.23
C ILE A 257 -19.97 -6.83 15.25
N THR A 258 -19.97 -5.98 14.24
CA THR A 258 -18.89 -5.91 13.26
C THR A 258 -17.95 -4.77 13.63
N ILE A 259 -16.68 -5.06 13.78
CA ILE A 259 -15.64 -4.08 14.12
C ILE A 259 -14.62 -4.02 12.98
N PRO A 260 -14.42 -2.82 12.39
CA PRO A 260 -15.16 -1.58 12.63
C PRO A 260 -16.59 -1.62 12.06
N ASN A 261 -17.47 -0.83 12.67
CA ASN A 261 -18.83 -0.67 12.15
C ASN A 261 -18.84 0.26 10.93
N LYS A 262 -18.83 -0.32 9.73
CA LYS A 262 -18.82 0.44 8.47
C LYS A 262 -20.08 1.24 8.18
N LYS A 263 -21.17 1.01 8.93
CA LYS A 263 -22.42 1.75 8.81
C LYS A 263 -22.51 2.94 9.76
N ALA A 264 -21.58 3.02 10.71
CA ALA A 264 -21.52 4.11 11.67
C ALA A 264 -21.27 5.45 10.98
N SER A 265 -21.91 6.51 11.47
CA SER A 265 -21.77 7.87 10.93
C SER A 265 -20.34 8.42 11.03
N ASP A 266 -19.59 7.98 12.02
CA ASP A 266 -18.20 8.36 12.28
C ASP A 266 -17.17 7.46 11.55
N TYR A 267 -17.60 6.34 10.95
CA TYR A 267 -16.69 5.41 10.28
C TYR A 267 -15.85 6.08 9.19
N LEU A 268 -16.50 6.81 8.28
CA LEU A 268 -15.79 7.44 7.16
C LEU A 268 -14.75 8.46 7.64
N THR A 269 -15.09 9.23 8.67
CA THR A 269 -14.18 10.20 9.29
C THR A 269 -12.98 9.50 9.90
N ASN A 270 -13.22 8.47 10.68
CA ASN A 270 -12.16 7.67 11.32
C ASN A 270 -11.28 6.94 10.29
N TYR A 271 -11.90 6.40 9.24
CA TYR A 271 -11.19 5.77 8.13
C TYR A 271 -10.26 6.75 7.41
N ASN A 272 -10.77 7.93 7.08
CA ASN A 272 -9.97 8.97 6.42
C ASN A 272 -8.83 9.47 7.32
N ALA A 273 -9.09 9.60 8.63
CA ALA A 273 -8.05 9.96 9.60
C ALA A 273 -6.96 8.90 9.68
N TYR A 274 -7.32 7.61 9.68
CA TYR A 274 -6.37 6.51 9.64
C TYR A 274 -5.54 6.54 8.35
N GLN A 275 -6.17 6.69 7.19
CA GLN A 275 -5.48 6.80 5.90
C GLN A 275 -4.52 8.00 5.86
N ALA A 276 -4.95 9.14 6.41
CA ALA A 276 -4.11 10.34 6.50
C ALA A 276 -2.90 10.11 7.42
N ALA A 277 -3.09 9.42 8.56
CA ALA A 277 -1.99 9.09 9.47
C ALA A 277 -0.95 8.19 8.79
N LEU A 278 -1.41 7.19 8.04
CA LEU A 278 -0.55 6.29 7.27
C LEU A 278 0.27 7.06 6.22
N LYS A 279 -0.38 7.93 5.45
CA LYS A 279 0.29 8.75 4.44
C LYS A 279 1.34 9.68 5.08
N THR A 280 0.99 10.25 6.23
CA THR A 280 1.91 11.12 6.98
C THR A 280 3.12 10.33 7.48
N GLN A 281 2.91 9.12 7.97
CA GLN A 281 4.00 8.22 8.39
C GLN A 281 4.95 7.94 7.23
N ASP A 282 4.42 7.50 6.09
CA ASP A 282 5.21 7.18 4.91
C ASP A 282 6.06 8.38 4.46
N SER A 283 5.43 9.54 4.35
CA SER A 283 6.12 10.78 3.96
C SER A 283 7.21 11.18 4.97
N ALA A 284 6.91 11.09 6.27
CA ALA A 284 7.86 11.47 7.32
C ALA A 284 9.06 10.52 7.36
N LEU A 285 8.83 9.22 7.20
CA LEU A 285 9.89 8.21 7.14
C LEU A 285 10.75 8.36 5.88
N GLY A 286 10.12 8.62 4.74
CA GLY A 286 10.84 8.87 3.49
C GLY A 286 11.80 10.05 3.59
N VAL A 287 11.37 11.16 4.19
CA VAL A 287 12.23 12.33 4.40
C VAL A 287 13.40 12.04 5.33
N THR A 288 13.13 11.39 6.46
CA THR A 288 14.19 11.09 7.44
C THR A 288 15.14 10.00 6.94
N GLN A 289 14.66 9.02 6.16
CA GLN A 289 15.50 8.03 5.50
C GLN A 289 16.43 8.68 4.45
N ALA A 290 15.89 9.56 3.63
CA ALA A 290 16.70 10.29 2.66
C ALA A 290 17.81 11.14 3.32
N LEU A 291 17.53 11.66 4.53
CA LEU A 291 18.54 12.36 5.30
C LEU A 291 19.65 11.41 5.80
N ILE A 292 19.31 10.21 6.26
CA ILE A 292 20.29 9.18 6.65
C ILE A 292 21.15 8.84 5.46
N ASP A 293 20.56 8.53 4.32
CA ASP A 293 21.28 8.16 3.09
C ASP A 293 22.24 9.28 2.67
N GLN A 294 21.81 10.55 2.79
CA GLN A 294 22.67 11.71 2.56
C GLN A 294 23.85 11.76 3.55
N ARG A 295 23.61 11.53 4.84
CA ARG A 295 24.67 11.59 5.87
C ARG A 295 25.63 10.39 5.76
N GLU A 296 25.13 9.22 5.39
CA GLU A 296 25.98 8.06 5.09
C GLU A 296 26.89 8.34 3.88
N ALA A 297 26.33 8.94 2.85
CA ALA A 297 27.11 9.39 1.72
C ALA A 297 28.16 10.43 2.15
N GLU A 298 27.82 11.45 2.92
CA GLU A 298 28.77 12.45 3.41
C GLU A 298 29.89 11.84 4.27
N LEU A 299 29.58 10.90 5.15
CA LEU A 299 30.55 10.18 5.97
C LEU A 299 31.50 9.35 5.13
N SER A 300 30.91 8.50 4.28
CA SER A 300 31.67 7.67 3.36
C SER A 300 32.65 8.49 2.54
N ILE A 301 32.31 9.71 2.07
CA ILE A 301 33.16 10.68 1.40
C ILE A 301 34.33 11.10 2.24
N LYS A 302 34.06 11.54 3.45
CA LYS A 302 35.11 11.99 4.35
C LYS A 302 36.06 10.84 4.70
N GLN A 303 35.55 9.62 4.88
CA GLN A 303 36.36 8.44 5.14
C GLN A 303 37.26 8.07 3.97
N ALA A 304 36.73 8.12 2.75
CA ALA A 304 37.51 7.80 1.57
C ALA A 304 38.57 8.86 1.25
N THR A 305 38.43 10.10 1.76
CA THR A 305 39.39 11.20 1.64
C THR A 305 40.18 11.45 2.90
N ALA A 306 40.02 10.58 3.89
CA ALA A 306 40.87 10.69 5.07
C ALA A 306 42.31 10.87 4.64
N ARG A 307 42.96 11.93 5.11
CA ARG A 307 44.39 12.06 4.94
C ARG A 307 45.07 10.83 5.57
N PRO A 308 45.96 10.16 4.87
CA PRO A 308 46.81 9.18 5.55
C PRO A 308 47.50 9.89 6.70
N ALA A 309 47.45 9.26 7.86
CA ALA A 309 48.04 9.79 9.09
C ALA A 309 49.55 9.97 8.94
#